data_516868b526b239a54e8679b5a442afad
#
_entry.id   516868b526b239a54e8679b5a442afad
#
_cell.length_a   1.000
_cell.length_b   1.000
_cell.length_c   1.000
_cell.angle_alpha   90.00
_cell.angle_beta   90.00
_cell.angle_gamma   90.00
#
_symmetry.space_group_name_H-M   'P 1'
#
loop_
_entity.id
_entity.type
_entity.pdbx_description
1 polymer ?
#
loop_
_entity_poly.entity_id
_entity_poly.type
_entity_poly.pdbx_seq_one_letter_code
_entity_poly.pdbx_strand_id
1 'polypeptide(L)'
;MTKSAENIEKKIEAQLEKIKQLKSQKQAIEARERTKQKEQQRKDDTRRKILLGSYLIKKMQNEANKEKILAELNEYLTEDRDRKLFNL
;
A
#
# COMPACT_ATOMS: atom_id res chain seq x y z
N MET A 1 41.22 29.45 -26.36
CA MET A 1 39.92 29.77 -25.75
C MET A 1 40.03 30.97 -24.85
N THR A 2 39.08 31.81 -24.88
CA THR A 2 39.00 32.99 -24.00
C THR A 2 38.50 32.56 -22.63
N LYS A 3 38.93 33.27 -21.58
CA LYS A 3 38.39 33.06 -20.21
C LYS A 3 36.87 33.16 -20.14
N SER A 4 36.28 34.00 -20.98
CA SER A 4 34.83 34.15 -21.07
C SER A 4 34.12 32.87 -21.50
N ALA A 5 34.67 32.16 -22.50
CA ALA A 5 34.13 30.89 -22.97
C ALA A 5 34.24 29.79 -21.91
N GLU A 6 35.39 29.73 -21.22
CA GLU A 6 35.60 28.76 -20.12
C GLU A 6 34.66 29.02 -18.96
N ASN A 7 34.41 30.28 -18.61
CA ASN A 7 33.49 30.69 -17.55
C ASN A 7 32.03 30.27 -17.90
N ILE A 8 31.65 30.46 -19.16
CA ILE A 8 30.31 30.05 -19.63
C ILE A 8 30.16 28.53 -19.55
N GLU A 9 31.16 27.75 -19.98
CA GLU A 9 31.16 26.31 -19.87
C GLU A 9 31.00 25.83 -18.43
N LYS A 10 31.74 26.44 -17.47
CA LYS A 10 31.61 26.13 -16.04
C LYS A 10 30.22 26.43 -15.51
N LYS A 11 29.60 27.53 -15.94
CA LYS A 11 28.23 27.87 -15.54
C LYS A 11 27.23 26.87 -16.08
N ILE A 12 27.40 26.42 -17.31
CA ILE A 12 26.56 25.38 -17.93
C ILE A 12 26.67 24.08 -17.15
N GLU A 13 27.88 23.63 -16.84
CA GLU A 13 28.10 22.41 -16.06
C GLU A 13 27.46 22.48 -14.69
N ALA A 14 27.60 23.63 -13.99
CA ALA A 14 26.98 23.83 -12.69
C ALA A 14 25.45 23.77 -12.74
N GLN A 15 24.85 24.35 -13.78
CA GLN A 15 23.40 24.31 -13.97
C GLN A 15 22.92 22.91 -14.31
N LEU A 16 23.64 22.16 -15.15
CA LEU A 16 23.32 20.78 -15.48
C LEU A 16 23.37 19.89 -14.25
N GLU A 17 24.37 20.06 -13.40
CA GLU A 17 24.48 19.32 -12.14
C GLU A 17 23.32 19.63 -11.20
N LYS A 18 22.93 20.89 -11.10
CA LYS A 18 21.78 21.32 -10.29
C LYS A 18 20.48 20.70 -10.78
N ILE A 19 20.25 20.68 -12.09
CA ILE A 19 19.07 20.04 -12.69
C ILE A 19 19.05 18.54 -12.35
N LYS A 20 20.17 17.87 -12.43
CA LYS A 20 20.31 16.45 -12.08
C LYS A 20 19.94 16.21 -10.62
N GLN A 21 20.42 17.05 -9.71
CA GLN A 21 20.10 16.97 -8.28
C GLN A 21 18.60 17.18 -8.02
N LEU A 22 18.00 18.18 -8.68
CA LEU A 22 16.58 18.46 -8.55
C LEU A 22 15.71 17.31 -9.07
N LYS A 23 16.09 16.71 -10.17
CA LYS A 23 15.41 15.52 -10.70
C LYS A 23 15.46 14.35 -9.71
N SER A 24 16.63 14.11 -9.11
CA SER A 24 16.79 13.06 -8.08
C SER A 24 15.92 13.34 -6.86
N GLN A 25 15.87 14.58 -6.39
CA GLN A 25 15.01 14.97 -5.27
C GLN A 25 13.52 14.77 -5.59
N LYS A 26 13.11 15.15 -6.79
CA LYS A 26 11.73 14.96 -7.26
C LYS A 26 11.36 13.48 -7.26
N GLN A 27 12.21 12.62 -7.79
CA GLN A 27 11.99 11.17 -7.81
C GLN A 27 11.88 10.60 -6.40
N ALA A 28 12.72 11.07 -5.47
CA ALA A 28 12.68 10.63 -4.08
C ALA A 28 11.35 11.03 -3.40
N ILE A 29 10.87 12.25 -3.63
CA ILE A 29 9.61 12.74 -3.09
C ILE A 29 8.44 11.89 -3.66
N GLU A 30 8.41 11.68 -4.97
CA GLU A 30 7.36 10.89 -5.62
C GLU A 30 7.36 9.43 -5.10
N ALA A 31 8.53 8.84 -4.88
CA ALA A 31 8.64 7.50 -4.32
C ALA A 31 8.09 7.43 -2.90
N ARG A 32 8.38 8.43 -2.05
CA ARG A 32 7.83 8.52 -0.69
C ARG A 32 6.32 8.65 -0.69
N GLU A 33 5.78 9.48 -1.58
CA GLU A 33 4.34 9.66 -1.72
C GLU A 33 3.64 8.37 -2.13
N ARG A 34 4.20 7.64 -3.10
CA ARG A 34 3.67 6.34 -3.52
C ARG A 34 3.66 5.33 -2.37
N THR A 35 4.73 5.30 -1.57
CA THR A 35 4.83 4.42 -0.40
C THR A 35 3.77 4.78 0.63
N LYS A 36 3.58 6.07 0.93
CA LYS A 36 2.54 6.53 1.86
C LYS A 36 1.14 6.15 1.39
N GLN A 37 0.85 6.30 0.09
CA GLN A 37 -0.44 5.92 -0.47
C GLN A 37 -0.69 4.42 -0.36
N LYS A 38 0.31 3.59 -0.66
CA LYS A 38 0.22 2.13 -0.51
C LYS A 38 -0.01 1.72 0.93
N GLU A 39 0.68 2.34 1.89
CA GLU A 39 0.47 2.07 3.31
C GLU A 39 -0.92 2.48 3.77
N GLN A 40 -1.41 3.62 3.30
CA GLN A 40 -2.76 4.08 3.63
C GLN A 40 -3.82 3.13 3.06
N GLN A 41 -3.66 2.69 1.81
CA GLN A 41 -4.55 1.71 1.20
C GLN A 41 -4.57 0.39 1.98
N ARG A 42 -3.38 -0.08 2.40
CA ARG A 42 -3.27 -1.30 3.20
C ARG A 42 -3.99 -1.17 4.54
N LYS A 43 -3.84 -0.03 5.21
CA LYS A 43 -4.54 0.26 6.47
C LYS A 43 -6.04 0.30 6.28
N ASP A 44 -6.49 0.96 5.22
CA ASP A 44 -7.91 1.06 4.88
C ASP A 44 -8.50 -0.31 4.56
N ASP A 45 -7.80 -1.13 3.78
CA ASP A 45 -8.23 -2.50 3.48
C ASP A 45 -8.30 -3.37 4.73
N THR A 46 -7.32 -3.25 5.61
CA THR A 46 -7.33 -3.95 6.91
C THR A 46 -8.52 -3.52 7.74
N ARG A 47 -8.80 -2.22 7.80
CA ARG A 47 -9.94 -1.69 8.54
C ARG A 47 -11.27 -2.17 7.95
N ARG A 48 -11.39 -2.21 6.62
CA ARG A 48 -12.58 -2.76 5.94
C ARG A 48 -12.81 -4.22 6.32
N LYS A 49 -11.75 -5.02 6.32
CA LYS A 49 -11.82 -6.43 6.72
C LYS A 49 -12.27 -6.59 8.17
N ILE A 50 -11.76 -5.78 9.08
CA ILE A 50 -12.16 -5.78 10.49
C ILE A 50 -13.63 -5.42 10.63
N LEU A 51 -14.09 -4.39 9.94
CA LEU A 51 -15.48 -3.95 9.99
C LEU A 51 -16.44 -5.00 9.41
N LEU A 52 -16.06 -5.62 8.29
CA LEU A 52 -16.83 -6.70 7.68
C LEU A 52 -16.89 -7.93 8.60
N GLY A 53 -15.76 -8.29 9.20
CA GLY A 53 -15.69 -9.39 10.17
C GLY A 53 -16.53 -9.11 11.40
N SER A 54 -16.48 -7.91 11.94
CA SER A 54 -17.28 -7.48 13.08
C SER A 54 -18.78 -7.56 12.76
N TYR A 55 -19.18 -7.11 11.59
CA TYR A 55 -20.57 -7.21 11.13
C TYR A 55 -21.04 -8.65 11.02
N LEU A 56 -20.21 -9.53 10.42
CA LEU A 56 -20.53 -10.94 10.29
C LEU A 56 -20.61 -11.64 11.65
N ILE A 57 -19.72 -11.32 12.58
CA ILE A 57 -19.75 -11.85 13.95
C ILE A 57 -21.08 -11.49 14.62
N LYS A 58 -21.52 -10.25 14.48
CA LYS A 58 -22.82 -9.81 15.01
C LYS A 58 -23.98 -10.57 14.36
N LYS A 59 -23.93 -10.77 13.06
CA LYS A 59 -24.93 -11.51 12.31
C LYS A 59 -24.99 -12.98 12.72
N MET A 60 -23.86 -13.58 13.09
CA MET A 60 -23.73 -14.96 13.53
C MET A 60 -24.31 -15.21 14.95
N GLN A 61 -24.70 -14.20 15.66
CA GLN A 61 -25.42 -14.38 16.94
C GLN A 61 -26.78 -15.02 16.75
N ASN A 62 -27.37 -14.90 15.56
CA ASN A 62 -28.55 -15.66 15.16
C ASN A 62 -28.09 -17.04 14.64
N GLU A 63 -28.61 -18.13 15.20
CA GLU A 63 -28.22 -19.49 14.86
C GLU A 63 -28.41 -19.84 13.38
N ALA A 64 -29.51 -19.43 12.78
CA ALA A 64 -29.76 -19.65 11.36
C ALA A 64 -28.71 -18.99 10.47
N ASN A 65 -28.33 -17.75 10.78
CA ASN A 65 -27.27 -17.05 10.07
C ASN A 65 -25.90 -17.68 10.32
N LYS A 66 -25.64 -18.10 11.55
CA LYS A 66 -24.38 -18.77 11.92
C LYS A 66 -24.15 -20.03 11.09
N GLU A 67 -25.13 -20.90 11.00
CA GLU A 67 -25.05 -22.14 10.21
C GLU A 67 -24.79 -21.83 8.74
N LYS A 68 -25.48 -20.86 8.18
CA LYS A 68 -25.32 -20.44 6.78
C LYS A 68 -23.93 -19.87 6.52
N ILE A 69 -23.44 -19.00 7.40
CA ILE A 69 -22.12 -18.38 7.27
C ILE A 69 -21.02 -19.43 7.41
N LEU A 70 -21.14 -20.35 8.36
CA LEU A 70 -20.18 -21.45 8.53
C LEU A 70 -20.15 -22.39 7.32
N ALA A 71 -21.29 -22.65 6.70
CA ALA A 71 -21.36 -23.43 5.48
C ALA A 71 -20.63 -22.74 4.32
N GLU A 72 -20.82 -21.44 4.19
CA GLU A 72 -20.12 -20.62 3.19
C GLU A 72 -18.61 -20.58 3.45
N LEU A 73 -18.18 -20.43 4.72
CA LEU A 73 -16.76 -20.46 5.11
C LEU A 73 -16.13 -21.82 4.83
N ASN A 74 -16.87 -22.91 5.03
CA ASN A 74 -16.39 -24.25 4.76
C ASN A 74 -15.99 -24.43 3.29
N GLU A 75 -16.70 -23.81 2.37
CA GLU A 75 -16.36 -23.80 0.95
C GLU A 75 -15.24 -22.80 0.62
N TYR A 76 -15.16 -21.70 1.34
CA TYR A 76 -14.22 -20.61 1.07
C TYR A 76 -12.83 -20.89 1.61
N LEU A 77 -12.70 -21.41 2.83
CA LEU A 77 -11.43 -21.63 3.48
C LEU A 77 -10.73 -22.87 2.94
N THR A 78 -9.49 -22.71 2.49
CA THR A 78 -8.68 -23.78 1.92
C THR A 78 -7.55 -24.24 2.84
N GLU A 79 -7.01 -23.35 3.67
CA GLU A 79 -5.89 -23.65 4.56
C GLU A 79 -6.35 -24.29 5.87
N ASP A 80 -5.70 -25.36 6.27
CA ASP A 80 -6.04 -26.09 7.51
C ASP A 80 -5.96 -25.21 8.74
N ARG A 81 -4.98 -24.32 8.80
CA ARG A 81 -4.79 -23.38 9.91
C ARG A 81 -6.01 -22.48 10.11
N ASP A 82 -6.55 -21.97 9.01
CA ASP A 82 -7.72 -21.10 9.03
C ASP A 82 -8.99 -21.88 9.37
N ARG A 83 -9.14 -23.07 8.81
CA ARG A 83 -10.27 -23.95 9.06
C ARG A 83 -10.38 -24.34 10.53
N LYS A 84 -9.26 -24.61 11.18
CA LYS A 84 -9.23 -24.97 12.61
C LYS A 84 -9.79 -23.87 13.51
N LEU A 85 -9.64 -22.60 13.13
CA LEU A 85 -10.18 -21.47 13.90
C LEU A 85 -11.71 -21.51 14.01
N PHE A 86 -12.37 -22.19 13.07
CA PHE A 86 -13.82 -22.29 13.02
C PHE A 86 -14.31 -23.74 13.24
N ASN A 87 -13.42 -24.61 13.64
CA ASN A 87 -13.73 -26.06 13.85
C ASN A 87 -14.27 -26.74 12.57
N LEU A 88 -13.69 -26.35 11.45
CA LEU A 88 -14.05 -26.91 10.14
C LEU A 88 -13.11 -28.03 9.69
#